data_94910aee4de6df522fa125a6653c9954
#
_entry.id   94910aee4de6df522fa125a6653c9954
#
_cell.length_a   1.000
_cell.length_b   1.000
_cell.length_c   1.000
_cell.angle_alpha   90.00
_cell.angle_beta   90.00
_cell.angle_gamma   90.00
#
_symmetry.space_group_name_H-M   'P 1'
#
loop_
_entity.id
_entity.type
_entity.pdbx_description
1 polymer ?
#
loop_
_entity_poly.entity_id
_entity_poly.type
_entity_poly.pdbx_seq_one_letter_code
_entity_poly.pdbx_strand_id
1 'polypeptide(L)'
;SFYGKSHTKENAHELFAVVVDVDYVGKQQLKNLLKQFGNGVQLRPTYLVSSGKGVHLYYFLQEPVQLYRNREEVLAELKEALIRRLWNDTSSIRPDSPDITGIYQGFRCVGSQSKLGADFPVKAYKLSENRYTLEDIKASIPSCKVDLAPLYEKPRRKSTVTLEEAKELYPEWYEKRIVQGEPKQKSKKQGGTWVCNEALYEWWKRKIT
;
A
#
# COMPACT_ATOMS: atom_id res chain seq x y z
N SER A 1 -4.32 5.78 -2.03
CA SER A 1 -5.24 6.80 -1.46
C SER A 1 -5.57 6.50 -0.02
N PHE A 2 -6.10 7.48 0.68
CA PHE A 2 -6.49 7.39 2.08
C PHE A 2 -7.88 8.01 2.28
N TYR A 3 -8.63 7.51 3.24
CA TYR A 3 -9.86 8.15 3.70
C TYR A 3 -9.53 9.34 4.60
N GLY A 4 -10.19 10.46 4.40
CA GLY A 4 -10.03 11.65 5.22
C GLY A 4 -8.64 12.29 5.15
N LYS A 5 -8.21 12.93 6.24
CA LYS A 5 -6.96 13.72 6.31
C LYS A 5 -5.77 12.96 6.90
N SER A 6 -6.00 11.81 7.50
CA SER A 6 -4.95 11.04 8.19
C SER A 6 -4.36 9.96 7.28
N HIS A 7 -3.03 9.93 7.18
CA HIS A 7 -2.28 8.95 6.38
C HIS A 7 -1.86 7.75 7.23
N THR A 8 -2.83 7.18 7.97
CA THR A 8 -2.60 5.98 8.78
C THR A 8 -3.00 4.70 8.04
N LYS A 9 -2.54 3.57 8.54
CA LYS A 9 -2.86 2.25 8.00
C LYS A 9 -4.37 2.01 7.93
N GLU A 10 -5.10 2.43 8.96
CA GLU A 10 -6.55 2.26 9.08
C GLU A 10 -7.32 3.03 8.01
N ASN A 11 -6.78 4.19 7.60
CA ASN A 11 -7.39 5.06 6.60
C ASN A 11 -6.92 4.76 5.17
N ALA A 12 -5.96 3.86 4.99
CA ALA A 12 -5.52 3.50 3.65
C ALA A 12 -6.64 2.78 2.89
N HIS A 13 -6.91 3.22 1.67
CA HIS A 13 -8.05 2.78 0.85
C HIS A 13 -7.61 1.97 -0.36
N GLU A 14 -6.78 2.55 -1.21
CA GLU A 14 -6.36 1.94 -2.47
C GLU A 14 -4.88 2.16 -2.75
N LEU A 15 -4.27 1.15 -3.34
CA LEU A 15 -2.91 1.18 -3.86
C LEU A 15 -2.95 1.32 -5.39
N PHE A 16 -2.38 2.41 -5.92
CA PHE A 16 -2.30 2.71 -7.36
C PHE A 16 -0.96 2.32 -7.96
N ALA A 17 0.06 2.18 -7.13
CA ALA A 17 1.40 1.82 -7.56
C ALA A 17 2.13 1.08 -6.44
N VAL A 18 2.95 0.12 -6.80
CA VAL A 18 4.01 -0.41 -5.93
C VAL A 18 5.22 0.50 -6.10
N VAL A 19 5.72 1.05 -4.99
CA VAL A 19 6.85 1.97 -5.01
C VAL A 19 8.00 1.39 -4.20
N VAL A 20 9.16 1.30 -4.83
CA VAL A 20 10.40 0.85 -4.20
C VAL A 20 11.31 2.05 -4.02
N ASP A 21 11.75 2.29 -2.79
CA ASP A 21 12.78 3.28 -2.47
C ASP A 21 14.14 2.57 -2.44
N VAL A 22 15.07 3.00 -3.28
CA VAL A 22 16.44 2.50 -3.30
C VAL A 22 17.35 3.66 -2.91
N ASP A 23 17.84 3.63 -1.68
CA ASP A 23 18.78 4.63 -1.18
C ASP A 23 20.24 4.32 -1.59
N TYR A 24 21.10 5.30 -1.41
CA TYR A 24 22.54 5.22 -1.71
C TYR A 24 22.84 4.86 -3.17
N VAL A 25 22.07 5.45 -4.09
CA VAL A 25 22.24 5.27 -5.54
C VAL A 25 23.21 6.32 -6.07
N GLY A 26 24.45 5.92 -6.31
CA GLY A 26 25.44 6.75 -6.98
C GLY A 26 25.29 6.72 -8.51
N LYS A 27 26.12 7.51 -9.21
CA LYS A 27 26.08 7.61 -10.68
C LYS A 27 26.23 6.25 -11.39
N GLN A 28 27.11 5.38 -10.87
CA GLN A 28 27.35 4.06 -11.44
C GLN A 28 26.15 3.13 -11.20
N GLN A 29 25.60 3.13 -9.97
CA GLN A 29 24.42 2.34 -9.61
C GLN A 29 23.22 2.73 -10.47
N LEU A 30 23.00 4.04 -10.69
CA LEU A 30 21.93 4.51 -11.57
C LEU A 30 22.11 4.01 -13.02
N LYS A 31 23.34 4.08 -13.55
CA LYS A 31 23.63 3.53 -14.90
C LYS A 31 23.34 2.03 -14.96
N ASN A 32 23.72 1.28 -13.93
CA ASN A 32 23.48 -0.15 -13.86
C ASN A 32 21.98 -0.46 -13.83
N LEU A 33 21.21 0.24 -13.01
CA LEU A 33 19.74 0.10 -12.95
C LEU A 33 19.11 0.37 -14.32
N LEU A 34 19.45 1.48 -14.97
CA LEU A 34 18.92 1.82 -16.29
C LEU A 34 19.28 0.78 -17.36
N LYS A 35 20.49 0.23 -17.30
CA LYS A 35 20.92 -0.87 -18.19
C LYS A 35 20.11 -2.15 -17.93
N GLN A 36 19.88 -2.52 -16.66
CA GLN A 36 19.09 -3.69 -16.29
C GLN A 36 17.63 -3.56 -16.75
N PHE A 37 17.05 -2.37 -16.65
CA PHE A 37 15.72 -2.08 -17.17
C PHE A 37 15.68 -2.14 -18.71
N GLY A 38 16.72 -1.64 -19.37
CA GLY A 38 16.81 -1.68 -20.83
C GLY A 38 16.96 -3.09 -21.41
N ASN A 39 17.69 -3.95 -20.71
CA ASN A 39 17.96 -5.33 -21.15
C ASN A 39 16.89 -6.33 -20.62
N GLY A 40 15.86 -5.90 -19.92
CA GLY A 40 14.81 -6.76 -19.38
C GLY A 40 15.24 -7.67 -18.21
N VAL A 41 16.42 -7.44 -17.61
CA VAL A 41 16.91 -8.19 -16.44
C VAL A 41 16.08 -7.87 -15.19
N GLN A 42 15.62 -6.62 -15.09
CA GLN A 42 14.72 -6.13 -14.05
C GLN A 42 13.45 -5.56 -14.69
N LEU A 43 12.34 -5.65 -13.99
CA LEU A 43 11.08 -5.03 -14.42
C LEU A 43 11.28 -3.52 -14.53
N ARG A 44 10.99 -2.96 -15.71
CA ARG A 44 11.17 -1.54 -15.98
C ARG A 44 10.08 -0.73 -15.28
N PRO A 45 10.39 0.19 -14.36
CA PRO A 45 9.35 0.99 -13.71
C PRO A 45 8.67 1.96 -14.69
N THR A 46 7.45 2.39 -14.37
CA THR A 46 6.75 3.43 -15.11
C THR A 46 7.45 4.78 -14.94
N TYR A 47 7.80 5.11 -13.69
CA TYR A 47 8.56 6.32 -13.35
C TYR A 47 9.72 6.01 -12.45
N LEU A 48 10.81 6.75 -12.64
CA LEU A 48 11.92 6.89 -11.71
C LEU A 48 11.88 8.31 -11.13
N VAL A 49 11.89 8.43 -9.82
CA VAL A 49 11.90 9.72 -9.12
C VAL A 49 13.23 9.85 -8.37
N SER A 50 14.01 10.89 -8.69
CA SER A 50 15.23 11.21 -7.96
C SER A 50 14.86 11.95 -6.67
N SER A 51 15.11 11.33 -5.52
CA SER A 51 14.80 11.88 -4.19
C SER A 51 15.97 12.58 -3.50
N GLY A 52 17.11 12.64 -4.17
CA GLY A 52 18.38 13.19 -3.71
C GLY A 52 19.46 12.13 -3.54
N LYS A 53 19.51 11.39 -2.44
CA LYS A 53 20.51 10.32 -2.20
C LYS A 53 20.11 8.96 -2.75
N GLY A 54 18.90 8.84 -3.28
CA GLY A 54 18.33 7.60 -3.80
C GLY A 54 17.33 7.86 -4.93
N VAL A 55 16.65 6.80 -5.33
CA VAL A 55 15.63 6.82 -6.35
C VAL A 55 14.40 6.05 -5.90
N HIS A 56 13.21 6.59 -6.16
CA HIS A 56 11.97 5.86 -6.01
C HIS A 56 11.55 5.31 -7.37
N LEU A 57 11.28 4.02 -7.43
CA LEU A 57 10.85 3.29 -8.63
C LEU A 57 9.36 3.02 -8.52
N TYR A 58 8.57 3.63 -9.39
CA TYR A 58 7.11 3.54 -9.41
C TYR A 58 6.65 2.54 -10.45
N TYR A 59 5.97 1.49 -10.00
CA TYR A 59 5.30 0.50 -10.82
C TYR A 59 3.79 0.76 -10.73
N PHE A 60 3.25 1.52 -11.68
CA PHE A 60 1.82 1.82 -11.69
C PHE A 60 1.02 0.56 -12.02
N LEU A 61 -0.03 0.34 -11.25
CA LEU A 61 -0.93 -0.78 -11.47
C LEU A 61 -1.92 -0.47 -12.60
N GLN A 62 -2.34 -1.51 -13.31
CA GLN A 62 -3.40 -1.40 -14.32
C GLN A 62 -4.71 -0.96 -13.68
N GLU A 63 -5.05 -1.59 -12.56
CA GLU A 63 -6.19 -1.24 -11.73
C GLU A 63 -5.76 -1.03 -10.28
N PRO A 64 -6.41 -0.08 -9.56
CA PRO A 64 -6.13 0.12 -8.14
C PRO A 64 -6.53 -1.09 -7.32
N VAL A 65 -5.70 -1.47 -6.35
CA VAL A 65 -6.00 -2.55 -5.42
C VAL A 65 -6.55 -1.98 -4.13
N GLN A 66 -7.77 -2.38 -3.77
CA GLN A 66 -8.39 -1.99 -2.50
C GLN A 66 -7.68 -2.66 -1.33
N LEU A 67 -7.30 -1.85 -0.33
CA LEU A 67 -6.52 -2.27 0.83
C LEU A 67 -7.43 -2.81 1.93
N TYR A 68 -7.88 -4.04 1.77
CA TYR A 68 -8.57 -4.81 2.80
C TYR A 68 -7.57 -5.56 3.67
N ARG A 69 -7.97 -5.91 4.89
CA ARG A 69 -7.13 -6.59 5.88
C ARG A 69 -6.42 -7.84 5.34
N ASN A 70 -7.13 -8.68 4.60
CA ASN A 70 -6.58 -9.91 4.02
C ASN A 70 -5.68 -9.69 2.80
N ARG A 71 -5.53 -8.46 2.31
CA ARG A 71 -4.71 -8.10 1.16
C ARG A 71 -3.41 -7.40 1.54
N GLU A 72 -3.40 -6.76 2.70
CA GLU A 72 -2.27 -5.93 3.13
C GLU A 72 -0.98 -6.73 3.32
N GLU A 73 -1.07 -7.90 3.96
CA GLU A 73 0.09 -8.76 4.21
C GLU A 73 0.70 -9.24 2.89
N VAL A 74 -0.13 -9.74 1.98
CA VAL A 74 0.31 -10.19 0.66
C VAL A 74 0.97 -9.08 -0.15
N LEU A 75 0.39 -7.87 -0.12
CA LEU A 75 0.96 -6.71 -0.80
C LEU A 75 2.28 -6.27 -0.17
N ALA A 76 2.40 -6.35 1.15
CA ALA A 76 3.63 -6.04 1.87
C ALA A 76 4.74 -7.06 1.54
N GLU A 77 4.43 -8.35 1.55
CA GLU A 77 5.36 -9.42 1.16
C GLU A 77 5.81 -9.28 -0.30
N LEU A 78 4.90 -9.00 -1.22
CA LEU A 78 5.24 -8.80 -2.63
C LEU A 78 6.14 -7.58 -2.81
N LYS A 79 5.83 -6.47 -2.13
CA LYS A 79 6.67 -5.27 -2.14
C LYS A 79 8.05 -5.55 -1.54
N GLU A 80 8.13 -6.26 -0.42
CA GLU A 80 9.40 -6.65 0.19
C GLU A 80 10.24 -7.50 -0.77
N ALA A 81 9.64 -8.49 -1.40
CA ALA A 81 10.32 -9.32 -2.39
C ALA A 81 10.87 -8.49 -3.56
N LEU A 82 10.09 -7.51 -4.03
CA LEU A 82 10.53 -6.59 -5.09
C LEU A 82 11.67 -5.67 -4.60
N ILE A 83 11.61 -5.15 -3.37
CA ILE A 83 12.70 -4.37 -2.77
C ILE A 83 13.97 -5.18 -2.73
N ARG A 84 13.94 -6.41 -2.20
CA ARG A 84 15.10 -7.30 -2.11
C ARG A 84 15.67 -7.66 -3.49
N ARG A 85 14.82 -7.79 -4.50
CA ARG A 85 15.24 -8.01 -5.88
C ARG A 85 15.97 -6.83 -6.48
N LEU A 86 15.49 -5.62 -6.24
CA LEU A 86 16.03 -4.39 -6.81
C LEU A 86 17.21 -3.82 -6.01
N TRP A 87 17.27 -4.08 -4.72
CA TRP A 87 18.32 -3.59 -3.83
C TRP A 87 19.46 -4.62 -3.73
N ASN A 88 20.51 -4.36 -4.45
CA ASN A 88 21.68 -5.25 -4.53
C ASN A 88 22.97 -4.43 -4.77
N ASP A 89 24.12 -5.09 -4.85
CA ASP A 89 25.45 -4.52 -5.06
C ASP A 89 25.59 -3.69 -6.35
N THR A 90 24.74 -3.97 -7.35
CA THR A 90 24.75 -3.19 -8.60
C THR A 90 23.90 -1.94 -8.54
N SER A 91 22.94 -1.85 -7.64
CA SER A 91 21.93 -0.77 -7.54
C SER A 91 22.10 0.14 -6.34
N SER A 92 22.78 -0.29 -5.27
CA SER A 92 23.04 0.50 -4.07
C SER A 92 24.52 0.37 -3.65
N ILE A 93 25.06 1.44 -3.07
CA ILE A 93 26.42 1.41 -2.44
C ILE A 93 26.36 0.65 -1.10
N ARG A 94 25.17 0.47 -0.54
CA ARG A 94 24.93 -0.28 0.70
C ARG A 94 23.96 -1.46 0.45
N PRO A 95 24.41 -2.51 -0.23
CA PRO A 95 23.54 -3.61 -0.66
C PRO A 95 22.96 -4.42 0.51
N ASP A 96 23.70 -4.51 1.63
CA ASP A 96 23.36 -5.37 2.78
C ASP A 96 22.32 -4.75 3.73
N SER A 97 21.88 -3.53 3.46
CA SER A 97 20.96 -2.79 4.35
C SER A 97 19.77 -2.23 3.56
N PRO A 98 18.93 -3.09 2.95
CA PRO A 98 17.75 -2.62 2.25
C PRO A 98 16.74 -1.99 3.22
N ASP A 99 16.23 -0.82 2.86
CA ASP A 99 15.13 -0.19 3.61
C ASP A 99 13.80 -0.82 3.18
N ILE A 100 13.27 -1.70 4.03
CA ILE A 100 11.99 -2.37 3.79
C ILE A 100 10.85 -1.42 4.15
N THR A 101 10.48 -0.58 3.22
CA THR A 101 9.38 0.37 3.39
C THR A 101 8.02 -0.32 3.24
N GLY A 102 7.08 -0.03 4.15
CA GLY A 102 5.70 -0.55 4.08
C GLY A 102 4.90 0.01 2.89
N ILE A 103 3.75 -0.63 2.60
CA ILE A 103 2.85 -0.22 1.51
C ILE A 103 2.21 1.15 1.72
N TYR A 104 2.23 1.67 2.94
CA TYR A 104 1.67 2.98 3.34
C TYR A 104 2.69 4.10 3.33
N GLN A 105 3.93 3.82 2.96
CA GLN A 105 5.02 4.79 2.95
C GLN A 105 4.68 6.01 2.08
N GLY A 106 4.82 7.20 2.66
CA GLY A 106 4.74 8.46 1.94
C GLY A 106 6.06 8.80 1.24
N PHE A 107 5.96 9.37 0.06
CA PHE A 107 7.13 9.82 -0.73
C PHE A 107 7.08 11.32 -0.97
N ARG A 108 8.25 11.94 -1.17
CA ARG A 108 8.32 13.37 -1.47
C ARG A 108 7.65 13.67 -2.80
N CYS A 109 6.88 14.75 -2.81
CA CYS A 109 6.26 15.25 -4.04
C CYS A 109 7.32 15.72 -5.05
N VAL A 110 7.07 15.44 -6.32
CA VAL A 110 7.88 15.99 -7.42
C VAL A 110 7.83 17.52 -7.37
N GLY A 111 8.98 18.15 -7.54
CA GLY A 111 9.15 19.61 -7.41
C GLY A 111 9.44 20.08 -5.98
N SER A 112 9.25 19.23 -4.97
CA SER A 112 9.64 19.60 -3.60
C SER A 112 11.16 19.53 -3.39
N GLN A 113 11.63 20.12 -2.30
CA GLN A 113 13.03 20.07 -1.91
C GLN A 113 13.46 18.62 -1.57
N SER A 114 14.60 18.19 -2.12
CA SER A 114 15.20 16.90 -1.78
C SER A 114 16.00 16.96 -0.46
N LYS A 115 16.51 15.81 -0.01
CA LYS A 115 17.45 15.73 1.14
C LYS A 115 18.78 16.49 0.90
N LEU A 116 19.09 16.86 -0.35
CA LEU A 116 20.32 17.57 -0.72
C LEU A 116 20.18 19.10 -0.70
N GLY A 117 18.99 19.61 -0.45
CA GLY A 117 18.73 21.06 -0.37
C GLY A 117 17.87 21.59 -1.52
N ALA A 118 17.62 22.89 -1.49
CA ALA A 118 16.71 23.58 -2.42
C ALA A 118 17.19 23.52 -3.88
N ASP A 119 18.49 23.53 -4.12
CA ASP A 119 19.10 23.49 -5.45
C ASP A 119 18.93 22.12 -6.14
N PHE A 120 18.50 21.11 -5.40
CA PHE A 120 18.28 19.77 -5.88
C PHE A 120 16.83 19.32 -5.67
N PRO A 121 15.88 19.82 -6.48
CA PRO A 121 14.48 19.42 -6.34
C PRO A 121 14.26 17.95 -6.71
N VAL A 122 13.22 17.37 -6.12
CA VAL A 122 12.75 16.02 -6.49
C VAL A 122 12.24 16.05 -7.92
N LYS A 123 12.81 15.19 -8.79
CA LYS A 123 12.49 15.12 -10.23
C LYS A 123 11.98 13.75 -10.61
N ALA A 124 10.94 13.70 -11.43
CA ALA A 124 10.41 12.47 -12.01
C ALA A 124 10.84 12.32 -13.47
N TYR A 125 11.18 11.10 -13.83
CA TYR A 125 11.52 10.69 -15.18
C TYR A 125 10.61 9.54 -15.59
N LYS A 126 9.85 9.70 -16.66
CA LYS A 126 9.03 8.64 -17.24
C LYS A 126 9.94 7.68 -17.99
N LEU A 127 9.95 6.42 -17.59
CA LEU A 127 10.78 5.40 -18.21
C LEU A 127 9.97 4.51 -19.18
N SER A 128 8.68 4.31 -18.89
CA SER A 128 7.80 3.51 -19.76
C SER A 128 6.35 3.98 -19.68
N GLU A 129 5.52 3.50 -20.60
CA GLU A 129 4.05 3.62 -20.56
C GLU A 129 3.42 2.41 -19.82
N ASN A 130 4.23 1.45 -19.39
CA ASN A 130 3.74 0.21 -18.83
C ASN A 130 2.96 0.43 -17.54
N ARG A 131 1.88 -0.31 -17.43
CA ARG A 131 1.15 -0.54 -16.18
C ARG A 131 1.14 -2.04 -15.93
N TYR A 132 1.14 -2.43 -14.68
CA TYR A 132 1.38 -3.80 -14.26
C TYR A 132 0.21 -4.38 -13.50
N THR A 133 -0.03 -5.66 -13.66
CA THR A 133 -0.77 -6.45 -12.68
C THR A 133 0.15 -6.85 -11.53
N LEU A 134 -0.40 -7.33 -10.43
CA LEU A 134 0.42 -7.87 -9.34
C LEU A 134 1.12 -9.16 -9.74
N GLU A 135 0.52 -9.92 -10.66
CA GLU A 135 1.10 -11.11 -11.30
C GLU A 135 2.35 -10.78 -12.12
N ASP A 136 2.31 -9.67 -12.90
CA ASP A 136 3.49 -9.22 -13.66
C ASP A 136 4.65 -8.88 -12.72
N ILE A 137 4.35 -8.19 -11.61
CA ILE A 137 5.35 -7.85 -10.59
C ILE A 137 5.89 -9.14 -9.96
N LYS A 138 5.04 -10.08 -9.55
CA LYS A 138 5.45 -11.37 -8.99
C LYS A 138 6.31 -12.16 -9.99
N ALA A 139 5.91 -12.25 -11.24
CA ALA A 139 6.64 -12.98 -12.29
C ALA A 139 8.02 -12.39 -12.57
N SER A 140 8.21 -11.08 -12.33
CA SER A 140 9.51 -10.42 -12.49
C SER A 140 10.54 -10.77 -11.40
N ILE A 141 10.10 -11.40 -10.31
CA ILE A 141 10.93 -11.75 -9.16
C ILE A 141 11.22 -13.26 -9.22
N PRO A 142 12.45 -13.68 -9.55
CA PRO A 142 12.80 -15.10 -9.59
C PRO A 142 12.50 -15.78 -8.25
N SER A 143 11.88 -16.97 -8.32
CA SER A 143 11.55 -17.78 -7.15
C SER A 143 10.65 -17.08 -6.10
N CYS A 144 9.85 -16.09 -6.50
CA CYS A 144 8.90 -15.44 -5.62
C CYS A 144 7.83 -16.44 -5.12
N LYS A 145 7.78 -16.64 -3.80
CA LYS A 145 6.86 -17.58 -3.15
C LYS A 145 5.58 -16.92 -2.63
N VAL A 146 5.41 -15.63 -2.84
CA VAL A 146 4.23 -14.88 -2.36
C VAL A 146 2.97 -15.47 -2.99
N ASP A 147 2.02 -15.84 -2.16
CA ASP A 147 0.71 -16.31 -2.62
C ASP A 147 -0.22 -15.12 -2.85
N LEU A 148 -0.70 -14.97 -4.09
CA LEU A 148 -1.63 -13.89 -4.46
C LEU A 148 -3.11 -14.29 -4.27
N ALA A 149 -3.42 -15.54 -3.92
CA ALA A 149 -4.81 -16.01 -3.76
C ALA A 149 -5.66 -15.15 -2.81
N PRO A 150 -5.14 -14.65 -1.66
CA PRO A 150 -5.93 -13.79 -0.76
C PRO A 150 -6.41 -12.48 -1.38
N LEU A 151 -5.79 -12.01 -2.48
CA LEU A 151 -6.22 -10.81 -3.19
C LEU A 151 -7.56 -10.99 -3.89
N TYR A 152 -7.90 -12.22 -4.25
CA TYR A 152 -9.12 -12.62 -4.96
C TYR A 152 -10.21 -13.14 -4.01
N GLU A 153 -9.87 -13.34 -2.73
CA GLU A 153 -10.83 -13.70 -1.71
C GLU A 153 -11.81 -12.57 -1.40
N LYS A 154 -12.93 -12.95 -0.75
CA LYS A 154 -13.91 -11.98 -0.26
C LYS A 154 -13.23 -10.93 0.64
N PRO A 155 -13.43 -9.64 0.33
CA PRO A 155 -12.81 -8.57 1.09
C PRO A 155 -13.15 -8.61 2.57
N ARG A 156 -12.13 -8.53 3.44
CA ARG A 156 -12.30 -8.42 4.89
C ARG A 156 -12.05 -6.97 5.30
N ARG A 157 -13.09 -6.30 5.80
CA ARG A 157 -12.96 -4.91 6.27
C ARG A 157 -11.97 -4.83 7.42
N LYS A 158 -11.22 -3.75 7.48
CA LYS A 158 -10.38 -3.42 8.63
C LYS A 158 -11.27 -3.17 9.84
N SER A 159 -10.91 -3.71 10.98
CA SER A 159 -11.50 -3.36 12.26
C SER A 159 -10.60 -2.31 12.92
N THR A 160 -11.20 -1.25 13.44
CA THR A 160 -10.50 -0.24 14.25
C THR A 160 -10.29 -0.70 15.69
N VAL A 161 -10.95 -1.80 16.08
CA VAL A 161 -10.92 -2.36 17.44
C VAL A 161 -10.51 -3.81 17.33
N THR A 162 -9.50 -4.22 18.07
CA THR A 162 -9.11 -5.62 18.19
C THR A 162 -10.17 -6.42 18.96
N LEU A 163 -10.13 -7.76 18.87
CA LEU A 163 -11.07 -8.60 19.65
C LEU A 163 -10.86 -8.47 21.15
N GLU A 164 -9.63 -8.24 21.59
CA GLU A 164 -9.27 -8.03 23.00
C GLU A 164 -9.83 -6.70 23.50
N GLU A 165 -9.59 -5.62 22.78
CA GLU A 165 -10.19 -4.31 23.06
C GLU A 165 -11.73 -4.36 22.99
N ALA A 166 -12.30 -5.12 22.04
CA ALA A 166 -13.75 -5.29 21.95
C ALA A 166 -14.32 -6.05 23.14
N LYS A 167 -13.59 -6.99 23.73
CA LYS A 167 -13.98 -7.68 24.96
C LYS A 167 -14.06 -6.72 26.14
N GLU A 168 -13.14 -5.78 26.24
CA GLU A 168 -13.12 -4.77 27.31
C GLU A 168 -14.16 -3.68 27.12
N LEU A 169 -14.25 -3.14 25.89
CA LEU A 169 -15.14 -2.03 25.56
C LEU A 169 -16.62 -2.44 25.40
N TYR A 170 -16.86 -3.66 24.92
CA TYR A 170 -18.18 -4.16 24.58
C TYR A 170 -18.39 -5.60 25.06
N PRO A 171 -18.32 -5.87 26.38
CA PRO A 171 -18.35 -7.24 26.94
C PRO A 171 -19.62 -8.01 26.57
N GLU A 172 -20.78 -7.38 26.58
CA GLU A 172 -22.05 -8.02 26.19
C GLU A 172 -22.07 -8.43 24.71
N TRP A 173 -21.52 -7.56 23.82
CA TRP A 173 -21.40 -7.85 22.42
C TRP A 173 -20.44 -9.01 22.18
N TYR A 174 -19.29 -9.00 22.88
CA TYR A 174 -18.27 -10.04 22.78
C TYR A 174 -18.84 -11.40 23.21
N GLU A 175 -19.53 -11.45 24.38
CA GLU A 175 -20.14 -12.66 24.88
C GLU A 175 -21.14 -13.24 23.88
N LYS A 176 -22.11 -12.45 23.42
CA LYS A 176 -23.16 -12.90 22.48
C LYS A 176 -22.61 -13.30 21.10
N ARG A 177 -21.64 -12.57 20.58
CA ARG A 177 -21.19 -12.74 19.18
C ARG A 177 -20.01 -13.68 19.02
N ILE A 178 -19.10 -13.70 19.98
CA ILE A 178 -17.84 -14.43 19.90
C ILE A 178 -17.93 -15.71 20.71
N VAL A 179 -18.40 -15.62 21.96
CA VAL A 179 -18.48 -16.80 22.85
C VAL A 179 -19.68 -17.65 22.53
N GLN A 180 -20.88 -17.08 22.46
CA GLN A 180 -22.14 -17.82 22.21
C GLN A 180 -22.42 -18.05 20.71
N GLY A 181 -21.68 -17.37 19.81
CA GLY A 181 -21.81 -17.55 18.37
C GLY A 181 -23.18 -17.11 17.79
N GLU A 182 -23.91 -16.25 18.50
CA GLU A 182 -25.19 -15.76 18.01
C GLU A 182 -25.04 -15.04 16.65
N PRO A 183 -25.81 -15.43 15.62
CA PRO A 183 -25.75 -14.77 14.33
C PRO A 183 -26.19 -13.30 14.45
N LYS A 184 -25.58 -12.41 13.67
CA LYS A 184 -26.10 -11.05 13.53
C LYS A 184 -27.58 -11.11 13.16
N GLN A 185 -28.44 -10.55 13.98
CA GLN A 185 -29.82 -10.35 13.58
C GLN A 185 -29.79 -9.54 12.27
N LYS A 186 -30.17 -10.17 11.17
CA LYS A 186 -30.40 -9.46 9.93
C LYS A 186 -31.53 -8.48 10.25
N SER A 187 -31.22 -7.18 10.22
CA SER A 187 -32.29 -6.18 10.25
C SER A 187 -33.28 -6.61 9.17
N LYS A 188 -34.51 -6.94 9.56
CA LYS A 188 -35.57 -7.21 8.61
C LYS A 188 -35.65 -5.96 7.74
N LYS A 189 -35.26 -6.08 6.46
CA LYS A 189 -35.57 -5.06 5.46
C LYS A 189 -37.08 -5.03 5.34
N GLN A 190 -37.73 -4.24 6.16
CA GLN A 190 -39.10 -3.82 5.87
C GLN A 190 -39.00 -2.92 4.65
N GLY A 191 -39.65 -3.36 3.60
CA GLY A 191 -39.70 -2.81 2.26
C GLY A 191 -39.19 -1.40 2.07
N GLY A 192 -38.15 -1.22 1.30
CA GLY A 192 -37.76 -0.08 0.48
C GLY A 192 -37.68 1.33 1.04
N THR A 193 -38.13 1.60 2.23
CA THR A 193 -38.06 2.89 2.88
C THR A 193 -36.80 3.00 3.74
N TRP A 194 -36.07 4.08 3.57
CA TRP A 194 -35.01 4.50 4.46
C TRP A 194 -35.57 4.64 5.88
N VAL A 195 -35.33 3.66 6.71
CA VAL A 195 -35.54 3.82 8.15
C VAL A 195 -34.40 4.69 8.65
N CYS A 196 -34.71 5.96 8.87
CA CYS A 196 -33.79 6.86 9.56
C CYS A 196 -33.58 6.28 10.97
N ASN A 197 -32.41 5.72 11.22
CA ASN A 197 -32.07 5.31 12.57
C ASN A 197 -31.95 6.59 13.40
N GLU A 198 -32.73 6.71 14.45
CA GLU A 198 -32.78 7.87 15.35
C GLU A 198 -31.36 8.28 15.82
N ALA A 199 -30.50 7.32 16.11
CA ALA A 199 -29.11 7.55 16.45
C ALA A 199 -28.31 8.20 15.31
N LEU A 200 -28.59 7.87 14.05
CA LEU A 200 -27.96 8.48 12.88
C LEU A 200 -28.49 9.90 12.65
N TYR A 201 -29.77 10.12 12.87
CA TYR A 201 -30.42 11.43 12.79
C TYR A 201 -29.85 12.38 13.86
N GLU A 202 -29.76 11.94 15.12
CA GLU A 202 -29.18 12.73 16.21
C GLU A 202 -27.67 12.98 16.00
N TRP A 203 -26.94 12.03 15.41
CA TRP A 203 -25.54 12.23 15.03
C TRP A 203 -25.40 13.33 13.95
N TRP A 204 -26.23 13.30 12.92
CA TRP A 204 -26.26 14.33 11.88
C TRP A 204 -26.61 15.71 12.43
N LYS A 205 -27.62 15.78 13.30
CA LYS A 205 -28.06 17.00 13.96
C LYS A 205 -26.94 17.70 14.73
N ARG A 206 -26.12 16.91 15.46
CA ARG A 206 -24.92 17.42 16.18
C ARG A 206 -23.77 17.89 15.30
N LYS A 207 -23.76 17.49 14.03
CA LYS A 207 -22.70 17.86 13.07
C LYS A 207 -23.04 19.09 12.24
N ILE A 208 -24.30 19.45 12.16
CA ILE A 208 -24.82 20.58 11.36
C ILE A 208 -25.04 21.84 12.22
N THR A 209 -25.15 21.68 13.54
CA THR A 209 -25.11 22.78 14.52
C THR A 209 -23.69 23.02 15.00
#